data_ccf166a1d73d201960d11b31667e7a0b
#
_entry.id   ccf166a1d73d201960d11b31667e7a0b
#
_cell.length_a   1.000
_cell.length_b   1.000
_cell.length_c   1.000
_cell.angle_alpha   90.00
_cell.angle_beta   90.00
_cell.angle_gamma   90.00
#
_symmetry.space_group_name_H-M   'P 1'
#
loop_
_entity.id
_entity.type
_entity.pdbx_description
1 polymer ?
#
loop_
_entity_poly.entity_id
_entity_poly.type
_entity_poly.pdbx_seq_one_letter_code
_entity_poly.pdbx_strand_id
1 'polypeptide(L)'
;MSIVELLDSGCRLTPVCIASRRYEILPVEVTGCDPLLAVHTVLPENTARDVYRIVLTGEVDTPPDLSRLRRNLDDCFFSLQLRDETRLRQDVWERAEEDSLRGIFLRRLREKYDSAQAEERELIEQAARWGLAALDNMEEVVRHEDK
;
A
#
# COMPACT_ATOMS: atom_id res chain seq x y z
N MET A 1 -10.46 24.80 17.99
CA MET A 1 -11.24 25.82 18.71
C MET A 1 -11.48 26.99 17.77
N SER A 2 -12.61 27.71 17.94
CA SER A 2 -12.84 28.92 17.16
C SER A 2 -13.15 30.07 18.10
N ILE A 3 -12.57 31.23 17.83
CA ILE A 3 -12.91 32.47 18.46
C ILE A 3 -14.07 33.08 17.66
N VAL A 4 -15.14 33.43 18.36
CA VAL A 4 -16.32 34.07 17.78
C VAL A 4 -16.34 35.52 18.24
N GLU A 5 -16.24 36.46 17.33
CA GLU A 5 -16.40 37.87 17.56
C GLU A 5 -17.80 38.29 17.09
N LEU A 6 -18.60 38.85 17.98
CA LEU A 6 -19.91 39.43 17.66
C LEU A 6 -19.70 40.89 17.30
N LEU A 7 -20.09 41.26 16.10
CA LEU A 7 -20.01 42.61 15.56
C LEU A 7 -21.47 43.09 15.32
N ASP A 8 -21.69 44.39 15.29
CA ASP A 8 -23.00 44.96 14.99
C ASP A 8 -23.54 44.55 13.59
N SER A 9 -22.61 44.20 12.67
CA SER A 9 -22.92 43.77 11.29
C SER A 9 -22.94 42.27 11.11
N GLY A 10 -22.72 41.45 12.17
CA GLY A 10 -22.66 39.98 12.04
C GLY A 10 -21.68 39.34 12.99
N CYS A 11 -21.24 38.12 12.64
CA CYS A 11 -20.34 37.31 13.45
C CYS A 11 -19.10 36.94 12.61
N ARG A 12 -17.92 37.12 13.23
CA ARG A 12 -16.64 36.67 12.64
C ARG A 12 -16.15 35.44 13.38
N LEU A 13 -15.84 34.38 12.63
CA LEU A 13 -15.28 33.14 13.13
C LEU A 13 -13.79 33.06 12.74
N THR A 14 -12.92 32.98 13.75
CA THR A 14 -11.48 32.77 13.55
C THR A 14 -11.07 31.42 14.11
N PRO A 15 -10.66 30.45 13.26
CA PRO A 15 -10.15 29.17 13.74
C PRO A 15 -8.78 29.36 14.42
N VAL A 16 -8.64 28.81 15.64
CA VAL A 16 -7.38 28.83 16.38
C VAL A 16 -6.95 27.40 16.67
N CYS A 17 -5.75 27.05 16.25
CA CYS A 17 -5.14 25.78 16.59
C CYS A 17 -4.65 25.83 18.04
N ILE A 18 -5.28 25.04 18.92
CA ILE A 18 -4.91 24.90 20.33
C ILE A 18 -4.24 23.57 20.64
N ALA A 19 -4.20 22.68 19.65
CA ALA A 19 -3.53 21.39 19.79
C ALA A 19 -2.01 21.60 19.90
N SER A 20 -1.41 21.08 20.95
CA SER A 20 0.05 21.08 21.13
C SER A 20 0.73 20.01 20.29
N ARG A 21 -0.02 19.03 19.80
CA ARG A 21 0.44 17.93 18.95
C ARG A 21 -0.61 17.61 17.89
N ARG A 22 -0.15 17.14 16.75
CA ARG A 22 -1.00 16.62 15.68
C ARG A 22 -1.01 15.10 15.73
N TYR A 23 -2.12 14.52 15.30
CA TYR A 23 -2.21 13.10 15.01
C TYR A 23 -2.35 12.96 13.49
N GLU A 24 -1.36 12.34 12.88
CA GLU A 24 -1.28 12.20 11.43
C GLU A 24 -1.25 10.72 11.05
N ILE A 25 -1.96 10.38 9.98
CA ILE A 25 -1.92 9.06 9.37
C ILE A 25 -1.17 9.20 8.04
N LEU A 26 -0.05 8.51 7.92
CA LEU A 26 0.83 8.56 6.76
C LEU A 26 0.82 7.20 6.05
N PRO A 27 0.08 7.04 4.94
CA PRO A 27 0.21 5.87 4.09
C PRO A 27 1.53 5.94 3.32
N VAL A 28 2.26 4.83 3.30
CA VAL A 28 3.57 4.72 2.63
C VAL A 28 3.57 3.50 1.73
N GLU A 29 3.73 3.74 0.43
CA GLU A 29 3.86 2.70 -0.57
C GLU A 29 5.29 2.14 -0.55
N VAL A 30 5.43 0.81 -0.38
CA VAL A 30 6.74 0.14 -0.24
C VAL A 30 7.03 -0.87 -1.35
N THR A 31 6.23 -0.89 -2.41
CA THR A 31 6.42 -1.81 -3.54
C THR A 31 7.79 -1.60 -4.19
N GLY A 32 8.62 -2.63 -4.17
CA GLY A 32 9.94 -2.63 -4.81
C GLY A 32 11.00 -1.74 -4.17
N CYS A 33 10.75 -1.21 -2.95
CA CYS A 33 11.72 -0.37 -2.25
C CYS A 33 11.89 -0.78 -0.77
N ASP A 34 13.00 -0.35 -0.17
CA ASP A 34 13.22 -0.54 1.26
C ASP A 34 12.21 0.30 2.07
N PRO A 35 11.45 -0.31 3.00
CA PRO A 35 10.42 0.38 3.77
C PRO A 35 10.94 1.57 4.58
N LEU A 36 12.18 1.51 5.10
CA LEU A 36 12.77 2.60 5.86
C LEU A 36 13.04 3.81 4.95
N LEU A 37 13.59 3.55 3.76
CA LEU A 37 13.85 4.59 2.77
C LEU A 37 12.55 5.23 2.27
N ALA A 38 11.52 4.41 2.00
CA ALA A 38 10.20 4.88 1.58
C ALA A 38 9.59 5.83 2.62
N VAL A 39 9.64 5.46 3.91
CA VAL A 39 9.16 6.32 5.01
C VAL A 39 9.93 7.63 5.04
N HIS A 40 11.26 7.61 4.99
CA HIS A 40 12.07 8.83 5.04
C HIS A 40 11.80 9.78 3.87
N THR A 41 11.45 9.24 2.70
CA THR A 41 11.17 10.06 1.50
C THR A 41 9.89 10.89 1.62
N VAL A 42 8.89 10.35 2.32
CA VAL A 42 7.57 11.02 2.47
C VAL A 42 7.40 11.72 3.81
N LEU A 43 8.38 11.58 4.72
CA LEU A 43 8.29 12.14 6.06
C LEU A 43 8.41 13.68 6.00
N PRO A 44 7.45 14.44 6.59
CA PRO A 44 7.56 15.87 6.69
C PRO A 44 8.68 16.30 7.65
N GLU A 45 9.13 17.53 7.51
CA GLU A 45 10.01 18.16 8.49
C GLU A 45 9.28 18.39 9.82
N ASN A 46 10.02 18.34 10.94
CA ASN A 46 9.51 18.67 12.29
C ASN A 46 8.39 17.75 12.84
N THR A 47 8.57 16.45 12.69
CA THR A 47 7.64 15.42 13.20
C THR A 47 7.80 15.08 14.69
N ALA A 48 8.91 15.49 15.32
CA ALA A 48 9.29 15.08 16.68
C ALA A 48 8.27 15.40 17.80
N ARG A 49 7.37 16.33 17.57
CA ARG A 49 6.32 16.71 18.54
C ARG A 49 4.98 16.04 18.30
N ASP A 50 4.82 15.37 17.17
CA ASP A 50 3.54 14.87 16.70
C ASP A 50 3.42 13.35 16.86
N VAL A 51 2.20 12.85 16.80
CA VAL A 51 1.87 11.44 16.86
C VAL A 51 1.59 10.96 15.44
N TYR A 52 2.33 9.95 15.01
CA TYR A 52 2.17 9.40 13.66
C TYR A 52 1.70 7.95 13.69
N ARG A 53 0.75 7.65 12.81
CA ARG A 53 0.45 6.29 12.39
C ARG A 53 0.93 6.12 10.96
N ILE A 54 2.00 5.35 10.78
CA ILE A 54 2.50 4.98 9.45
C ILE A 54 1.85 3.65 9.05
N VAL A 55 1.22 3.65 7.88
CA VAL A 55 0.57 2.48 7.30
C VAL A 55 1.36 2.08 6.06
N LEU A 56 2.07 0.96 6.14
CA LEU A 56 2.79 0.41 4.99
C LEU A 56 1.80 -0.28 4.06
N THR A 57 1.84 0.07 2.80
CA THR A 57 0.98 -0.48 1.74
C THR A 57 1.81 -0.97 0.57
N GLY A 58 1.21 -1.76 -0.31
CA GLY A 58 1.85 -2.24 -1.52
C GLY A 58 2.23 -3.72 -1.49
N GLU A 59 2.99 -4.15 -2.50
CA GLU A 59 3.43 -5.53 -2.66
C GLU A 59 4.90 -5.68 -2.26
N VAL A 60 5.18 -6.67 -1.41
CA VAL A 60 6.53 -6.97 -0.90
C VAL A 60 6.88 -8.43 -1.14
N ASP A 61 8.14 -8.73 -1.37
CA ASP A 61 8.62 -10.11 -1.52
C ASP A 61 8.73 -10.82 -0.16
N THR A 62 9.00 -10.06 0.90
CA THR A 62 9.06 -10.54 2.29
C THR A 62 8.37 -9.54 3.22
N PRO A 63 7.67 -10.00 4.26
CA PRO A 63 7.03 -9.09 5.22
C PRO A 63 8.04 -8.13 5.83
N PRO A 64 7.71 -6.84 5.97
CA PRO A 64 8.60 -5.86 6.56
C PRO A 64 8.83 -6.11 8.05
N ASP A 65 10.08 -6.00 8.51
CA ASP A 65 10.42 -6.07 9.93
C ASP A 65 10.00 -4.77 10.65
N LEU A 66 8.78 -4.75 11.16
CA LEU A 66 8.23 -3.60 11.90
C LEU A 66 9.04 -3.25 13.15
N SER A 67 9.69 -4.24 13.78
CA SER A 67 10.49 -4.01 14.98
C SER A 67 11.78 -3.26 14.64
N ARG A 68 12.42 -3.61 13.53
CA ARG A 68 13.58 -2.89 13.01
C ARG A 68 13.19 -1.49 12.55
N LEU A 69 12.09 -1.36 11.84
CA LEU A 69 11.58 -0.08 11.36
C LEU A 69 11.28 0.86 12.52
N ARG A 70 10.61 0.36 13.56
CA ARG A 70 10.31 1.12 14.77
C ARG A 70 11.55 1.64 15.46
N ARG A 71 12.58 0.81 15.67
CA ARG A 71 13.84 1.23 16.31
C ARG A 71 14.56 2.35 15.56
N ASN A 72 14.46 2.35 14.21
CA ASN A 72 15.11 3.38 13.41
C ASN A 72 14.30 4.72 13.35
N LEU A 73 13.01 4.67 13.65
CA LEU A 73 12.11 5.81 13.51
C LEU A 73 11.64 6.37 14.87
N ASP A 74 11.92 5.70 15.98
CA ASP A 74 11.37 6.05 17.31
C ASP A 74 11.72 7.48 17.75
N ASP A 75 12.93 7.93 17.44
CA ASP A 75 13.41 9.28 17.77
C ASP A 75 12.81 10.38 16.87
N CYS A 76 12.15 10.02 15.77
CA CYS A 76 11.59 10.97 14.82
C CYS A 76 10.23 11.54 15.26
N PHE A 77 9.56 10.92 16.25
CA PHE A 77 8.19 11.24 16.62
C PHE A 77 8.02 11.31 18.12
N PHE A 78 6.99 12.03 18.57
CA PHE A 78 6.55 11.95 19.97
C PHE A 78 5.99 10.55 20.28
N SER A 79 5.23 9.98 19.35
CA SER A 79 4.73 8.61 19.43
C SER A 79 4.51 8.08 18.02
N LEU A 80 4.95 6.81 17.80
CA LEU A 80 4.85 6.14 16.52
C LEU A 80 4.02 4.87 16.64
N GLN A 81 3.03 4.75 15.77
CA GLN A 81 2.30 3.51 15.52
C GLN A 81 2.60 3.04 14.08
N LEU A 82 3.10 1.83 13.95
CA LEU A 82 3.31 1.18 12.65
C LEU A 82 2.18 0.17 12.39
N ARG A 83 1.66 0.17 11.18
CA ARG A 83 0.69 -0.81 10.70
C ARG A 83 1.15 -1.36 9.36
N ASP A 84 1.14 -2.68 9.26
CA ASP A 84 1.44 -3.39 8.03
C ASP A 84 0.13 -3.77 7.34
N GLU A 85 -0.08 -3.22 6.15
CA GLU A 85 -1.14 -3.55 5.22
C GLU A 85 -0.56 -3.96 3.85
N THR A 86 0.73 -4.36 3.85
CA THR A 86 1.39 -4.87 2.65
C THR A 86 0.83 -6.25 2.28
N ARG A 87 0.98 -6.60 1.02
CA ARG A 87 0.63 -7.92 0.50
C ARG A 87 1.90 -8.59 0.00
N LEU A 88 2.04 -9.88 0.29
CA LEU A 88 3.11 -10.65 -0.32
C LEU A 88 2.90 -10.72 -1.83
N ARG A 89 3.97 -10.44 -2.58
CA ARG A 89 3.97 -10.64 -4.01
C ARG A 89 3.81 -12.14 -4.26
N GLN A 90 2.67 -12.53 -4.78
CA GLN A 90 2.48 -13.90 -5.24
C GLN A 90 3.24 -14.07 -6.56
N ASP A 91 4.05 -15.11 -6.65
CA ASP A 91 4.62 -15.52 -7.93
C ASP A 91 3.45 -15.99 -8.82
N VAL A 92 3.13 -15.16 -9.80
CA VAL A 92 2.04 -15.46 -10.75
C VAL A 92 2.25 -16.79 -11.47
N TRP A 93 3.52 -17.23 -11.57
CA TRP A 93 3.89 -18.46 -12.27
C TRP A 93 3.73 -19.73 -11.43
N GLU A 94 3.59 -19.61 -10.10
CA GLU A 94 3.39 -20.76 -9.21
C GLU A 94 2.16 -21.59 -9.60
N ARG A 95 1.11 -20.93 -10.08
CA ARG A 95 -0.11 -21.59 -10.56
C ARG A 95 -0.03 -22.10 -12.02
N ALA A 96 1.08 -21.93 -12.69
CA ALA A 96 1.25 -22.44 -14.06
C ALA A 96 1.21 -23.96 -14.13
N GLU A 97 1.49 -24.68 -13.04
CA GLU A 97 1.47 -26.14 -12.95
C GLU A 97 0.09 -26.72 -12.65
N GLU A 98 -0.89 -25.88 -12.35
CA GLU A 98 -2.27 -26.35 -12.13
C GLU A 98 -2.87 -26.94 -13.42
N ASP A 99 -3.60 -28.04 -13.28
CA ASP A 99 -4.39 -28.62 -14.38
C ASP A 99 -5.75 -27.92 -14.48
N SER A 100 -5.70 -26.64 -14.84
CA SER A 100 -6.84 -25.73 -14.91
C SER A 100 -6.70 -24.77 -16.09
N LEU A 101 -7.79 -24.05 -16.39
CA LEU A 101 -7.74 -22.98 -17.39
C LEU A 101 -6.70 -21.91 -17.02
N ARG A 102 -6.52 -21.63 -15.74
CA ARG A 102 -5.51 -20.72 -15.20
C ARG A 102 -4.10 -21.23 -15.52
N GLY A 103 -3.82 -22.50 -15.24
CA GLY A 103 -2.53 -23.09 -15.55
C GLY A 103 -2.20 -23.07 -17.03
N ILE A 104 -3.17 -23.36 -17.91
CA ILE A 104 -3.00 -23.28 -19.37
C ILE A 104 -2.68 -21.84 -19.79
N PHE A 105 -3.42 -20.87 -19.27
CA PHE A 105 -3.20 -19.45 -19.54
C PHE A 105 -1.81 -18.99 -19.13
N LEU A 106 -1.39 -19.34 -17.89
CA LEU A 106 -0.08 -18.98 -17.36
C LEU A 106 1.08 -19.65 -18.11
N ARG A 107 0.97 -20.92 -18.45
CA ARG A 107 1.99 -21.63 -19.26
C ARG A 107 2.23 -20.91 -20.59
N ARG A 108 1.14 -20.51 -21.28
CA ARG A 108 1.25 -19.77 -22.54
C ARG A 108 1.92 -18.40 -22.40
N LEU A 109 1.66 -17.71 -21.30
CA LEU A 109 2.31 -16.42 -21.02
C LEU A 109 3.77 -16.60 -20.60
N ARG A 110 4.09 -17.67 -19.86
CA ARG A 110 5.47 -18.00 -19.43
C ARG A 110 6.38 -18.28 -20.62
N GLU A 111 5.90 -19.00 -21.63
CA GLU A 111 6.65 -19.21 -22.88
C GLU A 111 7.04 -17.89 -23.56
N LYS A 112 6.14 -16.92 -23.55
CA LYS A 112 6.41 -15.56 -24.06
C LYS A 112 7.37 -14.79 -23.15
N TYR A 113 7.18 -14.88 -21.84
CA TYR A 113 8.01 -14.23 -20.84
C TYR A 113 9.48 -14.67 -20.93
N ASP A 114 9.72 -15.97 -21.11
CA ASP A 114 11.07 -16.54 -21.22
C ASP A 114 11.81 -16.06 -22.49
N SER A 115 11.07 -15.76 -23.55
CA SER A 115 11.63 -15.27 -24.83
C SER A 115 11.67 -13.74 -24.94
N ALA A 116 11.04 -13.01 -24.00
CA ALA A 116 10.88 -11.56 -24.05
C ALA A 116 12.09 -10.79 -23.50
N GLN A 117 12.25 -9.53 -23.94
CA GLN A 117 13.20 -8.57 -23.36
C GLN A 117 12.68 -7.98 -22.04
N ALA A 118 13.55 -7.31 -21.27
CA ALA A 118 13.25 -6.85 -19.91
C ALA A 118 11.97 -5.97 -19.81
N GLU A 119 11.77 -5.06 -20.76
CA GLU A 119 10.59 -4.18 -20.78
C GLU A 119 9.29 -4.94 -21.10
N GLU A 120 9.37 -5.92 -21.98
CA GLU A 120 8.23 -6.75 -22.35
C GLU A 120 7.86 -7.74 -21.24
N ARG A 121 8.82 -8.19 -20.43
CA ARG A 121 8.59 -9.09 -19.29
C ARG A 121 7.67 -8.48 -18.26
N GLU A 122 7.87 -7.22 -17.92
CA GLU A 122 7.02 -6.51 -16.97
C GLU A 122 5.57 -6.42 -17.47
N LEU A 123 5.40 -6.15 -18.76
CA LEU A 123 4.08 -6.10 -19.39
C LEU A 123 3.37 -7.46 -19.37
N ILE A 124 4.13 -8.55 -19.64
CA ILE A 124 3.60 -9.92 -19.62
C ILE A 124 3.21 -10.31 -18.19
N GLU A 125 4.00 -9.94 -17.20
CA GLU A 125 3.68 -10.20 -15.78
C GLU A 125 2.42 -9.46 -15.34
N GLN A 126 2.26 -8.20 -15.71
CA GLN A 126 1.03 -7.44 -15.47
C GLN A 126 -0.18 -8.07 -16.16
N ALA A 127 -0.02 -8.51 -17.41
CA ALA A 127 -1.08 -9.21 -18.15
C ALA A 127 -1.47 -10.53 -17.48
N ALA A 128 -0.50 -11.27 -16.92
CA ALA A 128 -0.75 -12.50 -16.17
C ALA A 128 -1.56 -12.22 -14.90
N ARG A 129 -1.21 -11.18 -14.15
CA ARG A 129 -1.95 -10.77 -12.93
C ARG A 129 -3.38 -10.37 -13.24
N TRP A 130 -3.61 -9.54 -14.25
CA TRP A 130 -4.95 -9.10 -14.63
C TRP A 130 -5.79 -10.24 -15.20
N GLY A 131 -5.18 -11.14 -15.99
CA GLY A 131 -5.87 -12.30 -16.51
C GLY A 131 -6.30 -13.28 -15.41
N LEU A 132 -5.44 -13.51 -14.41
CA LEU A 132 -5.81 -14.32 -13.23
C LEU A 132 -6.96 -13.67 -12.45
N ALA A 133 -6.88 -12.38 -12.18
CA ALA A 133 -7.95 -11.68 -11.47
C ALA A 133 -9.30 -11.74 -12.23
N ALA A 134 -9.28 -11.67 -13.55
CA ALA A 134 -10.48 -11.82 -14.37
C ALA A 134 -11.05 -13.25 -14.30
N LEU A 135 -10.19 -14.27 -14.33
CA LEU A 135 -10.60 -15.67 -14.22
C LEU A 135 -11.15 -15.99 -12.82
N ASP A 136 -10.56 -15.42 -11.76
CA ASP A 136 -11.04 -15.57 -10.38
C ASP A 136 -12.45 -14.96 -10.20
N ASN A 137 -12.69 -13.77 -10.75
CA ASN A 137 -13.99 -13.11 -10.70
C ASN A 137 -15.06 -13.89 -11.49
N MET A 138 -14.72 -14.52 -12.61
CA MET A 138 -15.68 -15.35 -13.36
C MET A 138 -16.11 -16.59 -12.57
N GLU A 139 -15.21 -17.21 -11.82
CA GLU A 139 -15.58 -18.38 -10.99
C GLU A 139 -16.47 -18.01 -9.79
N GLU A 140 -16.32 -16.82 -9.22
CA GLU A 140 -17.23 -16.35 -8.17
C GLU A 140 -18.65 -16.13 -8.70
N VAL A 141 -18.80 -15.57 -9.91
CA VAL A 141 -20.11 -15.37 -10.54
C VAL A 141 -20.82 -16.69 -10.81
N VAL A 142 -20.11 -17.68 -11.36
CA VAL A 142 -20.71 -19.02 -11.65
C VAL A 142 -21.15 -19.74 -10.38
N ARG A 143 -20.40 -19.61 -9.28
CA ARG A 143 -20.80 -20.22 -7.98
C ARG A 143 -22.05 -19.59 -7.35
N HIS A 144 -22.36 -18.34 -7.68
CA HIS A 144 -23.53 -17.64 -7.15
C HIS A 144 -24.82 -17.93 -7.95
N GLU A 145 -24.71 -18.38 -9.20
CA GLU A 145 -25.87 -18.76 -10.02
C GLU A 145 -26.40 -20.18 -9.73
N ASP A 146 -25.60 -21.03 -9.08
CA ASP A 146 -25.98 -22.42 -8.74
C ASP A 146 -26.63 -22.56 -7.34
N LYS A 147 -27.11 -21.47 -6.72
CA LYS A 147 -27.87 -21.45 -5.46
C LYS A 147 -29.25 -20.86 -5.67
#